data_e5c9e2e47bd21bc43365f5d490668735
#
_entry.id   e5c9e2e47bd21bc43365f5d490668735
#
_cell.length_a   1.000
_cell.length_b   1.000
_cell.length_c   1.000
_cell.angle_alpha   90.00
_cell.angle_beta   90.00
_cell.angle_gamma   90.00
#
_symmetry.space_group_name_H-M   'P 1'
#
loop_
_entity.id
_entity.type
_entity.pdbx_description
1 polymer ?
#
loop_
_entity_poly.entity_id
_entity_poly.type
_entity_poly.pdbx_seq_one_letter_code
_entity_poly.pdbx_strand_id
1 'polypeptide(L)'
;VSLRIRDIWIVDATDLTVEQIRAIAETHKRRHPHLAMIMVDYLGLIKKPKAERNDLAVAHISRNLKTMAMRLHTPTFALSQLSRAVDARPAAQRRPVMSDLRDSGSIEQDADSILFLYRDEVYNPESPAAGVAEVILGKCRFAAAGTVVYQEFKNGHFLPIDQHIGKEKTRIQLEAAKPRKQNRKYAEKYNTDAF
;
A
#
# COMPACT_ATOMS: atom_id res chain seq x y z
N VAL A 1 -22.45 13.43 2.09
CA VAL A 1 -22.79 12.19 1.38
C VAL A 1 -23.39 11.28 2.41
N SER A 2 -24.73 11.11 2.36
CA SER A 2 -25.45 10.18 3.23
C SER A 2 -24.91 8.76 2.91
N LEU A 3 -24.22 8.15 3.85
CA LEU A 3 -24.02 6.72 3.86
C LEU A 3 -25.40 6.08 4.03
N ARG A 4 -26.06 5.76 2.93
CA ARG A 4 -27.19 4.83 2.99
C ARG A 4 -26.68 3.58 3.66
N ILE A 5 -27.44 3.04 4.62
CA ILE A 5 -27.17 1.80 5.31
C ILE A 5 -26.79 0.76 4.26
N ARG A 6 -25.50 0.48 4.14
CA ARG A 6 -25.03 -0.63 3.33
C ARG A 6 -24.91 -1.82 4.27
N ASP A 7 -25.27 -2.98 3.79
CA ASP A 7 -25.10 -4.21 4.54
C ASP A 7 -23.61 -4.49 4.71
N ILE A 8 -23.07 -4.07 5.85
CA ILE A 8 -21.69 -4.33 6.25
C ILE A 8 -21.74 -5.29 7.43
N TRP A 9 -21.10 -6.44 7.26
CA TRP A 9 -20.93 -7.42 8.33
C TRP A 9 -19.51 -7.38 8.83
N ILE A 10 -19.35 -7.29 10.12
CA ILE A 10 -18.05 -7.26 10.79
C ILE A 10 -17.91 -8.57 11.56
N VAL A 11 -16.82 -9.28 11.30
CA VAL A 11 -16.40 -10.43 12.09
C VAL A 11 -15.30 -9.94 13.03
N ASP A 12 -15.68 -9.62 14.23
CA ASP A 12 -14.76 -9.22 15.30
C ASP A 12 -14.24 -10.49 16.00
N ALA A 13 -13.24 -11.10 15.39
CA ALA A 13 -12.59 -12.30 15.92
C ALA A 13 -11.08 -12.16 15.77
N THR A 14 -10.38 -12.41 16.85
CA THR A 14 -8.92 -12.45 16.89
C THR A 14 -8.42 -13.87 16.62
N ASP A 15 -7.18 -13.97 16.14
CA ASP A 15 -6.44 -15.24 16.03
C ASP A 15 -7.05 -16.27 15.06
N LEU A 16 -7.73 -15.80 14.01
CA LEU A 16 -8.28 -16.68 12.98
C LEU A 16 -7.18 -17.18 12.03
N THR A 17 -7.24 -18.47 11.70
CA THR A 17 -6.46 -19.01 10.58
C THR A 17 -7.11 -18.64 9.25
N VAL A 18 -6.34 -18.67 8.16
CA VAL A 18 -6.89 -18.39 6.81
C VAL A 18 -7.99 -19.37 6.40
N GLU A 19 -7.93 -20.62 6.88
CA GLU A 19 -8.96 -21.64 6.65
C GLU A 19 -10.26 -21.30 7.36
N GLN A 20 -10.17 -20.76 8.58
CA GLN A 20 -11.34 -20.29 9.32
C GLN A 20 -11.96 -19.06 8.66
N ILE A 21 -11.14 -18.10 8.21
CA ILE A 21 -11.62 -16.95 7.43
C ILE A 21 -12.37 -17.42 6.18
N ARG A 22 -11.80 -18.38 5.45
CA ARG A 22 -12.46 -18.96 4.27
C ARG A 22 -13.80 -19.61 4.63
N ALA A 23 -13.86 -20.42 5.68
CA ALA A 23 -15.11 -21.09 6.09
C ALA A 23 -16.21 -20.08 6.49
N ILE A 24 -15.85 -19.00 7.17
CA ILE A 24 -16.74 -17.90 7.51
C ILE A 24 -17.23 -17.23 6.22
N ALA A 25 -16.34 -16.87 5.31
CA ALA A 25 -16.66 -16.22 4.04
C ALA A 25 -17.57 -17.09 3.16
N GLU A 26 -17.29 -18.38 3.05
CA GLU A 26 -18.12 -19.34 2.31
C GLU A 26 -19.54 -19.46 2.91
N THR A 27 -19.62 -19.54 4.23
CA THR A 27 -20.90 -19.60 4.93
C THR A 27 -21.71 -18.30 4.76
N HIS A 28 -21.03 -17.16 4.83
CA HIS A 28 -21.64 -15.87 4.63
C HIS A 28 -22.11 -15.69 3.18
N LYS A 29 -21.30 -16.04 2.19
CA LYS A 29 -21.64 -15.98 0.76
C LYS A 29 -22.87 -16.82 0.41
N ARG A 30 -23.03 -18.01 1.04
CA ARG A 30 -24.24 -18.82 0.85
C ARG A 30 -25.52 -18.14 1.35
N ARG A 31 -25.42 -17.39 2.45
CA ARG A 31 -26.57 -16.63 3.02
C ARG A 31 -26.82 -15.32 2.29
N HIS A 32 -25.76 -14.73 1.75
CA HIS A 32 -25.77 -13.43 1.07
C HIS A 32 -25.09 -13.54 -0.30
N PRO A 33 -25.77 -14.12 -1.32
CA PRO A 33 -25.17 -14.37 -2.63
C PRO A 33 -24.61 -13.13 -3.32
N HIS A 34 -25.14 -11.94 -2.97
CA HIS A 34 -24.72 -10.64 -3.51
C HIS A 34 -23.56 -10.00 -2.75
N LEU A 35 -22.84 -10.76 -1.88
CA LEU A 35 -21.63 -10.27 -1.23
C LEU A 35 -20.66 -9.74 -2.27
N ALA A 36 -20.42 -8.43 -2.21
CA ALA A 36 -19.68 -7.69 -3.24
C ALA A 36 -18.17 -7.67 -2.98
N MET A 37 -17.75 -7.76 -1.71
CA MET A 37 -16.35 -7.63 -1.32
C MET A 37 -16.09 -8.32 0.03
N ILE A 38 -14.89 -8.84 0.19
CA ILE A 38 -14.35 -9.29 1.48
C ILE A 38 -13.15 -8.42 1.81
N MET A 39 -13.07 -7.92 3.04
CA MET A 39 -11.93 -7.16 3.52
C MET A 39 -11.28 -7.85 4.71
N VAL A 40 -9.96 -7.90 4.72
CA VAL A 40 -9.15 -8.46 5.82
C VAL A 40 -8.24 -7.35 6.34
N ASP A 41 -8.49 -6.92 7.56
CA ASP A 41 -7.69 -5.91 8.27
C ASP A 41 -7.02 -6.57 9.48
N TYR A 42 -5.75 -6.93 9.40
CA TYR A 42 -4.80 -6.95 8.30
C TYR A 42 -4.08 -8.31 8.25
N LEU A 43 -3.31 -8.59 7.21
CA LEU A 43 -2.64 -9.88 7.01
C LEU A 43 -1.79 -10.34 8.20
N GLY A 44 -1.18 -9.40 8.93
CA GLY A 44 -0.32 -9.68 10.07
C GLY A 44 -1.04 -10.25 11.29
N LEU A 45 -2.38 -10.10 11.39
CA LEU A 45 -3.21 -10.64 12.46
C LEU A 45 -3.71 -12.06 12.18
N ILE A 46 -3.60 -12.52 10.93
CA ILE A 46 -3.99 -13.90 10.59
C ILE A 46 -3.03 -14.85 11.30
N LYS A 47 -3.60 -15.80 12.04
CA LYS A 47 -2.83 -16.85 12.71
C LYS A 47 -2.01 -17.64 11.71
N LYS A 48 -0.71 -17.59 11.87
CA LYS A 48 0.22 -18.27 10.97
C LYS A 48 0.22 -19.76 11.23
N PRO A 49 0.26 -20.60 10.18
CA PRO A 49 0.54 -22.00 10.34
C PRO A 49 1.93 -22.20 10.97
N LYS A 50 2.13 -23.34 11.65
CA LYS A 50 3.47 -23.73 12.10
C LYS A 50 4.36 -23.92 10.86
N ALA A 51 5.26 -22.98 10.63
CA ALA A 51 6.23 -23.00 9.55
C ALA A 51 7.59 -22.60 10.11
N GLU A 52 8.65 -23.17 9.60
CA GLU A 52 10.02 -22.85 10.02
C GLU A 52 10.40 -21.40 9.65
N ARG A 53 9.83 -20.88 8.55
CA ARG A 53 10.13 -19.56 8.02
C ARG A 53 8.85 -18.72 7.86
N ASN A 54 8.96 -17.46 8.23
CA ASN A 54 7.83 -16.51 8.18
C ASN A 54 7.30 -16.27 6.75
N ASP A 55 8.18 -16.23 5.76
CA ASP A 55 7.81 -16.04 4.36
C ASP A 55 6.94 -17.19 3.81
N LEU A 56 7.18 -18.44 4.25
CA LEU A 56 6.35 -19.60 3.90
C LEU A 56 4.94 -19.48 4.51
N ALA A 57 4.85 -19.00 5.74
CA ALA A 57 3.56 -18.79 6.39
C ALA A 57 2.75 -17.68 5.68
N VAL A 58 3.39 -16.59 5.28
CA VAL A 58 2.76 -15.51 4.51
C VAL A 58 2.35 -16.01 3.12
N ALA A 59 3.18 -16.82 2.47
CA ALA A 59 2.84 -17.44 1.18
C ALA A 59 1.60 -18.33 1.27
N HIS A 60 1.49 -19.13 2.34
CA HIS A 60 0.31 -19.96 2.58
C HIS A 60 -0.96 -19.10 2.71
N ILE A 61 -0.90 -18.03 3.52
CA ILE A 61 -2.03 -17.13 3.73
C ILE A 61 -2.42 -16.45 2.41
N SER A 62 -1.47 -15.86 1.70
CA SER A 62 -1.70 -15.15 0.43
C SER A 62 -2.39 -16.04 -0.60
N ARG A 63 -1.85 -17.24 -0.82
CA ARG A 63 -2.42 -18.23 -1.76
C ARG A 63 -3.83 -18.65 -1.38
N ASN A 64 -4.10 -18.87 -0.09
CA ASN A 64 -5.43 -19.24 0.37
C ASN A 64 -6.45 -18.12 0.19
N LEU A 65 -6.08 -16.85 0.46
CA LEU A 65 -6.95 -15.71 0.19
C LEU A 65 -7.24 -15.55 -1.30
N LYS A 66 -6.23 -15.74 -2.17
CA LYS A 66 -6.43 -15.74 -3.62
C LYS A 66 -7.39 -16.85 -4.06
N THR A 67 -7.19 -18.06 -3.56
CA THR A 67 -8.06 -19.21 -3.86
C THR A 67 -9.50 -18.98 -3.38
N MET A 68 -9.66 -18.41 -2.20
CA MET A 68 -10.96 -18.02 -1.65
C MET A 68 -11.68 -17.00 -2.56
N ALA A 69 -10.99 -15.93 -2.94
CA ALA A 69 -11.55 -14.91 -3.83
C ALA A 69 -12.05 -15.50 -5.16
N MET A 70 -11.25 -16.38 -5.75
CA MET A 70 -11.61 -17.08 -7.00
C MET A 70 -12.82 -18.01 -6.82
N ARG A 71 -12.85 -18.82 -5.77
CA ARG A 71 -13.94 -19.77 -5.50
C ARG A 71 -15.26 -19.08 -5.21
N LEU A 72 -15.21 -17.97 -4.49
CA LEU A 72 -16.40 -17.21 -4.11
C LEU A 72 -16.84 -16.22 -5.20
N HIS A 73 -16.06 -16.06 -6.27
CA HIS A 73 -16.26 -15.01 -7.26
C HIS A 73 -16.48 -13.65 -6.58
N THR A 74 -15.67 -13.35 -5.56
CA THR A 74 -15.82 -12.16 -4.73
C THR A 74 -14.45 -11.53 -4.52
N PRO A 75 -14.26 -10.26 -4.91
CA PRO A 75 -13.00 -9.54 -4.67
C PRO A 75 -12.63 -9.59 -3.19
N THR A 76 -11.36 -9.88 -2.91
CA THR A 76 -10.82 -9.86 -1.56
C THR A 76 -9.75 -8.79 -1.46
N PHE A 77 -9.94 -7.84 -0.55
CA PHE A 77 -8.98 -6.83 -0.18
C PHE A 77 -8.28 -7.25 1.10
N ALA A 78 -6.96 -7.26 1.09
CA ALA A 78 -6.18 -7.56 2.27
C ALA A 78 -5.23 -6.38 2.56
N LEU A 79 -5.33 -5.81 3.74
CA LEU A 79 -4.41 -4.77 4.19
C LEU A 79 -3.10 -5.42 4.62
N SER A 80 -1.99 -4.79 4.29
CA SER A 80 -0.65 -5.24 4.66
C SER A 80 0.19 -4.08 5.15
N GLN A 81 0.93 -4.31 6.21
CA GLN A 81 1.88 -3.33 6.73
C GLN A 81 3.18 -3.37 5.91
N LEU A 82 3.74 -2.19 5.66
CA LEU A 82 5.06 -2.07 5.03
C LEU A 82 6.18 -2.47 6.00
N SER A 83 7.31 -2.86 5.45
CA SER A 83 8.53 -3.09 6.22
C SER A 83 9.00 -1.80 6.89
N ARG A 84 9.48 -1.89 8.13
CA ARG A 84 10.10 -0.77 8.85
C ARG A 84 11.36 -0.24 8.18
N ALA A 85 11.92 -0.95 7.20
CA ALA A 85 13.05 -0.48 6.40
C ALA A 85 12.74 0.81 5.63
N VAL A 86 11.45 1.11 5.37
CA VAL A 86 11.02 2.38 4.79
C VAL A 86 11.39 3.56 5.70
N ASP A 87 11.22 3.41 7.01
CA ASP A 87 11.48 4.47 7.99
C ASP A 87 12.97 4.78 8.13
N ALA A 88 13.84 3.82 7.80
CA ALA A 88 15.30 4.01 7.81
C ALA A 88 15.82 4.82 6.62
N ARG A 89 15.00 5.03 5.58
CA ARG A 89 15.38 5.82 4.42
C ARG A 89 15.29 7.33 4.71
N PRO A 90 16.09 8.17 4.00
CA PRO A 90 15.88 9.61 4.00
C PRO A 90 14.42 9.96 3.65
N ALA A 91 13.85 11.01 4.25
CA ALA A 91 12.45 11.38 4.07
C ALA A 91 12.03 11.44 2.58
N ALA A 92 12.87 12.02 1.72
CA ALA A 92 12.66 12.12 0.28
C ALA A 92 12.58 10.77 -0.47
N GLN A 93 12.96 9.66 0.17
CA GLN A 93 13.00 8.31 -0.44
C GLN A 93 12.02 7.33 0.23
N ARG A 94 11.13 7.82 1.09
CA ARG A 94 10.17 6.98 1.83
C ARG A 94 8.91 6.64 1.04
N ARG A 95 8.83 7.08 -0.22
CA ARG A 95 7.75 6.67 -1.11
C ARG A 95 7.79 5.15 -1.30
N PRO A 96 6.68 4.43 -1.03
CA PRO A 96 6.66 2.98 -1.03
C PRO A 96 6.97 2.38 -2.40
N VAL A 97 7.69 1.27 -2.39
CA VAL A 97 8.00 0.44 -3.56
C VAL A 97 7.72 -1.03 -3.27
N MET A 98 7.71 -1.87 -4.28
CA MET A 98 7.35 -3.29 -4.15
C MET A 98 8.20 -4.04 -3.12
N SER A 99 9.49 -3.76 -3.03
CA SER A 99 10.41 -4.36 -2.03
C SER A 99 10.08 -4.00 -0.58
N ASP A 100 9.18 -3.04 -0.35
CA ASP A 100 8.77 -2.62 0.98
C ASP A 100 7.64 -3.48 1.56
N LEU A 101 7.00 -4.29 0.75
CA LEU A 101 6.09 -5.31 1.25
C LEU A 101 6.90 -6.34 2.03
N ARG A 102 6.57 -6.52 3.28
CA ARG A 102 7.23 -7.51 4.14
C ARG A 102 6.90 -8.91 3.64
N ASP A 103 7.93 -9.77 3.51
CA ASP A 103 7.79 -11.14 3.03
C ASP A 103 7.14 -11.25 1.61
N SER A 104 7.49 -10.31 0.72
CA SER A 104 6.74 -9.85 -0.45
C SER A 104 6.65 -10.77 -1.66
N GLY A 105 7.58 -11.71 -1.83
CA GLY A 105 7.62 -12.49 -3.07
C GLY A 105 6.32 -13.23 -3.39
N SER A 106 5.68 -13.81 -2.38
CA SER A 106 4.41 -14.54 -2.56
C SER A 106 3.20 -13.60 -2.70
N ILE A 107 3.14 -12.53 -1.89
CA ILE A 107 2.07 -11.54 -2.02
C ILE A 107 2.11 -10.89 -3.40
N GLU A 108 3.32 -10.56 -3.87
CA GLU A 108 3.50 -10.01 -5.20
C GLU A 108 3.04 -10.98 -6.30
N GLN A 109 3.29 -12.29 -6.16
CA GLN A 109 2.86 -13.28 -7.14
C GLN A 109 1.35 -13.50 -7.15
N ASP A 110 0.73 -13.60 -5.98
CA ASP A 110 -0.68 -13.98 -5.82
C ASP A 110 -1.64 -12.81 -6.07
N ALA A 111 -1.30 -11.59 -5.65
CA ALA A 111 -2.17 -10.43 -5.81
C ALA A 111 -2.34 -10.03 -7.28
N ASP A 112 -3.56 -9.70 -7.69
CA ASP A 112 -3.86 -9.14 -9.01
C ASP A 112 -3.50 -7.66 -9.09
N SER A 113 -3.67 -6.94 -7.98
CA SER A 113 -3.31 -5.54 -7.85
C SER A 113 -2.70 -5.28 -6.48
N ILE A 114 -1.74 -4.37 -6.43
CA ILE A 114 -1.11 -3.88 -5.20
C ILE A 114 -1.16 -2.37 -5.25
N LEU A 115 -1.77 -1.80 -4.21
CA LEU A 115 -1.90 -0.36 -4.03
C LEU A 115 -1.08 0.06 -2.81
N PHE A 116 -0.26 1.08 -2.97
CA PHE A 116 0.42 1.74 -1.87
C PHE A 116 -0.26 3.06 -1.54
N LEU A 117 -0.38 3.35 -0.27
CA LEU A 117 -0.83 4.64 0.22
C LEU A 117 0.37 5.43 0.71
N TYR A 118 0.50 6.68 0.25
CA TYR A 118 1.60 7.54 0.62
C TYR A 118 1.12 8.97 0.88
N ARG A 119 1.66 9.58 1.92
CA ARG A 119 1.46 10.99 2.26
C ARG A 119 2.81 11.56 2.67
N ASP A 120 3.34 12.48 1.86
CA ASP A 120 4.67 13.03 2.08
C ASP A 120 4.75 13.86 3.38
N GLU A 121 3.70 14.57 3.73
CA GLU A 121 3.61 15.40 4.94
C GLU A 121 3.84 14.62 6.25
N VAL A 122 3.65 13.30 6.26
CA VAL A 122 3.91 12.43 7.42
C VAL A 122 5.40 12.39 7.73
N TYR A 123 6.24 12.54 6.71
CA TYR A 123 7.70 12.46 6.80
C TYR A 123 8.36 13.83 6.65
N ASN A 124 7.67 14.76 6.01
CA ASN A 124 8.15 16.11 5.71
C ASN A 124 7.02 17.11 6.00
N PRO A 125 6.96 17.71 7.21
CA PRO A 125 5.92 18.67 7.57
C PRO A 125 5.83 19.88 6.65
N GLU A 126 6.95 20.30 6.03
CA GLU A 126 7.04 21.41 5.08
C GLU A 126 6.83 20.96 3.61
N SER A 127 6.20 19.80 3.41
CA SER A 127 5.98 19.27 2.07
C SER A 127 5.12 20.19 1.21
N PRO A 128 5.53 20.51 -0.02
CA PRO A 128 4.67 21.16 -1.00
C PRO A 128 3.40 20.35 -1.34
N ALA A 129 3.43 19.04 -1.08
CA ALA A 129 2.31 18.12 -1.27
C ALA A 129 1.48 17.91 0.01
N ALA A 130 1.59 18.83 1.01
CA ALA A 130 0.78 18.72 2.23
C ALA A 130 -0.72 18.64 1.89
N GLY A 131 -1.43 17.76 2.59
CA GLY A 131 -2.85 17.47 2.37
C GLY A 131 -3.13 16.62 1.12
N VAL A 132 -2.11 16.12 0.42
CA VAL A 132 -2.28 15.20 -0.71
C VAL A 132 -1.90 13.78 -0.29
N ALA A 133 -2.82 12.86 -0.53
CA ALA A 133 -2.56 11.43 -0.44
C ALA A 133 -2.41 10.84 -1.84
N GLU A 134 -1.41 10.01 -2.03
CA GLU A 134 -1.17 9.27 -3.26
C GLU A 134 -1.62 7.82 -3.08
N VAL A 135 -2.44 7.33 -4.01
CA VAL A 135 -2.76 5.92 -4.18
C VAL A 135 -1.94 5.43 -5.38
N ILE A 136 -0.87 4.72 -5.10
CA ILE A 136 0.13 4.31 -6.09
C ILE A 136 -0.16 2.88 -6.50
N LEU A 137 -0.43 2.65 -7.77
CA LEU A 137 -0.62 1.31 -8.33
C LEU A 137 0.74 0.64 -8.55
N GLY A 138 1.23 -0.08 -7.53
CA GLY A 138 2.52 -0.77 -7.59
C GLY A 138 2.51 -1.99 -8.51
N LYS A 139 1.38 -2.70 -8.58
CA LYS A 139 1.13 -3.83 -9.47
C LYS A 139 -0.30 -3.81 -9.96
N CYS A 140 -0.51 -4.17 -11.21
CA CYS A 140 -1.82 -4.54 -11.75
C CYS A 140 -1.65 -5.51 -12.91
N ARG A 141 -2.44 -6.59 -12.92
CA ARG A 141 -2.43 -7.55 -14.04
C ARG A 141 -3.13 -7.01 -15.27
N PHE A 142 -4.01 -6.01 -15.11
CA PHE A 142 -4.92 -5.54 -16.15
C PHE A 142 -4.68 -4.07 -16.55
N ALA A 143 -3.69 -3.40 -15.94
CA ALA A 143 -3.35 -2.01 -16.24
C ALA A 143 -1.85 -1.75 -16.04
N ALA A 144 -1.37 -0.61 -16.53
CA ALA A 144 0.01 -0.20 -16.34
C ALA A 144 0.30 0.10 -14.86
N ALA A 145 1.32 -0.55 -14.32
CA ALA A 145 1.84 -0.22 -13.00
C ALA A 145 2.46 1.19 -12.98
N GLY A 146 2.54 1.80 -11.80
CA GLY A 146 3.09 3.15 -11.63
C GLY A 146 2.07 4.27 -11.79
N THR A 147 0.82 3.96 -12.15
CA THR A 147 -0.28 4.93 -12.13
C THR A 147 -0.50 5.43 -10.71
N VAL A 148 -0.69 6.73 -10.54
CA VAL A 148 -0.98 7.37 -9.25
C VAL A 148 -2.31 8.08 -9.33
N VAL A 149 -3.16 7.83 -8.36
CA VAL A 149 -4.40 8.56 -8.13
C VAL A 149 -4.22 9.43 -6.89
N TYR A 150 -4.57 10.69 -7.00
CA TYR A 150 -4.43 11.66 -5.93
C TYR A 150 -5.76 11.86 -5.21
N GLN A 151 -5.67 12.03 -3.89
CA GLN A 151 -6.81 12.37 -3.04
C GLN A 151 -6.40 13.49 -2.09
N GLU A 152 -7.33 14.35 -1.70
CA GLU A 152 -7.14 15.24 -0.57
C GLU A 152 -7.27 14.43 0.72
N PHE A 153 -6.34 14.62 1.65
CA PHE A 153 -6.45 14.05 2.99
C PHE A 153 -6.69 15.18 3.99
N LYS A 154 -7.91 15.18 4.57
CA LYS A 154 -8.31 16.22 5.50
C LYS A 154 -9.16 15.63 6.62
N ASN A 155 -8.82 15.96 7.87
CA ASN A 155 -9.56 15.52 9.07
C ASN A 155 -9.77 13.99 9.12
N GLY A 156 -8.77 13.20 8.73
CA GLY A 156 -8.85 11.73 8.72
C GLY A 156 -9.59 11.12 7.53
N HIS A 157 -10.06 11.94 6.58
CA HIS A 157 -10.82 11.49 5.42
C HIS A 157 -10.04 11.65 4.12
N PHE A 158 -10.23 10.68 3.21
CA PHE A 158 -9.80 10.77 1.82
C PHE A 158 -10.94 11.38 1.01
N LEU A 159 -10.68 12.52 0.39
CA LEU A 159 -11.67 13.28 -0.38
C LEU A 159 -11.22 13.39 -1.85
N PRO A 160 -12.16 13.53 -2.79
CA PRO A 160 -11.79 13.79 -4.17
C PRO A 160 -10.98 15.08 -4.31
N ILE A 161 -9.94 15.04 -5.16
CA ILE A 161 -9.16 16.20 -5.57
C ILE A 161 -9.02 16.19 -7.09
N ASP A 162 -8.88 17.36 -7.70
CA ASP A 162 -8.49 17.44 -9.11
C ASP A 162 -7.14 16.76 -9.31
N GLN A 163 -7.08 15.80 -10.24
CA GLN A 163 -5.89 14.97 -10.46
C GLN A 163 -4.69 15.79 -10.98
N HIS A 164 -4.96 16.89 -11.70
CA HIS A 164 -3.92 17.77 -12.18
C HIS A 164 -3.29 18.55 -11.00
N ILE A 165 -4.10 19.05 -10.08
CA ILE A 165 -3.63 19.75 -8.86
C ILE A 165 -2.81 18.80 -8.00
N GLY A 166 -3.30 17.59 -7.76
CA GLY A 166 -2.59 16.57 -6.99
C GLY A 166 -1.24 16.24 -7.60
N LYS A 167 -1.22 16.00 -8.89
CA LYS A 167 0.00 15.71 -9.67
C LYS A 167 1.01 16.85 -9.60
N GLU A 168 0.55 18.10 -9.74
CA GLU A 168 1.43 19.28 -9.73
C GLU A 168 2.09 19.48 -8.36
N LYS A 169 1.32 19.39 -7.26
CA LYS A 169 1.87 19.46 -5.90
C LYS A 169 2.93 18.38 -5.65
N THR A 170 2.67 17.14 -6.08
CA THR A 170 3.60 16.02 -5.95
C THR A 170 4.84 16.21 -6.84
N ARG A 171 4.69 16.78 -8.04
CA ARG A 171 5.81 17.09 -8.93
C ARG A 171 6.77 18.07 -8.26
N ILE A 172 6.25 19.14 -7.68
CA ILE A 172 7.04 20.14 -6.95
C ILE A 172 7.80 19.48 -5.79
N GLN A 173 7.14 18.62 -5.02
CA GLN A 173 7.75 17.86 -3.93
C GLN A 173 8.89 16.96 -4.43
N LEU A 174 8.68 16.21 -5.51
CA LEU A 174 9.67 15.31 -6.08
C LEU A 174 10.88 16.09 -6.65
N GLU A 175 10.66 17.26 -7.22
CA GLU A 175 11.74 18.13 -7.71
C GLU A 175 12.54 18.73 -6.56
N ALA A 176 11.88 19.18 -5.49
CA ALA A 176 12.54 19.69 -4.30
C ALA A 176 13.39 18.64 -3.58
N ALA A 177 12.97 17.38 -3.65
CA ALA A 177 13.68 16.24 -3.05
C ALA A 177 14.91 15.77 -3.84
N LYS A 178 15.10 16.23 -5.09
CA LYS A 178 16.28 15.87 -5.87
C LYS A 178 17.53 16.52 -5.26
N PRO A 179 18.64 15.76 -5.08
CA PRO A 179 19.88 16.37 -4.63
C PRO A 179 20.30 17.45 -5.63
N ARG A 180 20.51 18.67 -5.12
CA ARG A 180 21.07 19.74 -5.95
C ARG A 180 22.39 19.24 -6.53
N LYS A 181 22.49 19.16 -7.85
CA LYS A 181 23.78 18.88 -8.51
C LYS A 181 24.75 19.94 -8.04
N GLN A 182 25.66 19.58 -7.13
CA GLN A 182 26.80 20.43 -6.81
C GLN A 182 27.53 20.67 -8.14
N ASN A 183 27.63 21.94 -8.53
CA ASN A 183 28.38 22.36 -9.69
C ASN A 183 29.85 22.01 -9.42
N ARG A 184 30.30 20.85 -9.90
CA ARG A 184 31.71 20.40 -9.80
C ARG A 184 32.72 21.42 -10.38
N LYS A 185 32.25 22.39 -11.14
CA LYS A 185 33.08 23.45 -11.70
C LYS A 185 33.71 24.41 -10.68
N TYR A 186 33.22 24.46 -9.45
CA TYR A 186 33.79 25.31 -8.42
C TYR A 186 34.80 24.59 -7.49
N ALA A 187 34.77 23.26 -7.41
CA ALA A 187 35.68 22.51 -6.56
C ALA A 187 37.10 22.33 -7.18
N GLU A 188 37.21 22.40 -8.50
CA GLU A 188 38.52 22.28 -9.18
C GLU A 188 39.34 23.57 -9.17
N LYS A 189 38.74 24.72 -8.84
CA LYS A 189 39.42 26.04 -8.89
C LYS A 189 40.19 26.40 -7.61
N TYR A 190 40.06 25.59 -6.56
CA TYR A 190 40.70 25.87 -5.26
C TYR A 190 41.71 24.79 -4.83
N ASN A 191 42.00 23.81 -5.69
CA ASN A 191 42.98 22.73 -5.36
C ASN A 191 44.28 22.83 -6.16
N THR A 192 44.61 23.96 -6.76
CA THR A 192 45.86 24.11 -7.55
C THR A 192 46.87 25.11 -6.93
N ASP A 193 46.73 25.44 -5.63
CA ASP A 193 47.76 26.18 -4.95
C ASP A 193 47.95 25.67 -3.51
N ALA A 194 48.70 24.57 -3.37
CA ALA A 194 49.49 24.28 -2.16
C ALA A 194 50.45 23.14 -2.44
N PHE A 195 51.71 23.51 -2.78
CA PHE A 195 53.00 22.82 -2.61
C PHE A 195 53.13 21.32 -2.86
#